data_95f66061e327914c1ade393bea6c1862
#
_entry.id   95f66061e327914c1ade393bea6c1862
#
_cell.length_a   1.000
_cell.length_b   1.000
_cell.length_c   1.000
_cell.angle_alpha   90.00
_cell.angle_beta   90.00
_cell.angle_gamma   90.00
#
_symmetry.space_group_name_H-M   'P 1'
#
loop_
_entity.id
_entity.type
_entity.pdbx_description
1 polymer ?
#
loop_
_entity_poly.entity_id
_entity_poly.type
_entity_poly.pdbx_seq_one_letter_code
_entity_poly.pdbx_strand_id
1 'polypeptide(L)'
;MAKEKAKDDKPAPAASKRILLVDDDAEIIDAMRYALESKGFQIFIARDGNQGLAMAEREDPDLVILDMMMPRRSGFLVLEKLRRTRPVPVRVVMITANEGSRHKAYAEMLGVDDYLRKPFAMDKLIETVQRLLA
;
A
#
# COMPACT_ATOMS: atom_id res chain seq x y z
N MET A 1 26.19 -4.27 -0.32
CA MET A 1 25.74 -4.54 -0.35
C MET A 1 25.45 -4.68 -0.37
N ALA A 2 25.26 -4.58 -0.02
CA ALA A 2 24.64 -4.91 0.09
C ALA A 2 24.35 -4.96 0.42
N LYS A 3 24.21 -5.08 0.66
CA LYS A 3 23.78 -5.54 1.00
C LYS A 3 23.84 -5.95 1.37
N GLU A 4 23.78 -6.06 1.65
CA GLU A 4 23.61 -6.80 1.93
C GLU A 4 23.60 -7.25 2.11
N LYS A 5 23.61 -7.42 2.20
CA LYS A 5 23.30 -8.20 2.27
C LYS A 5 23.26 -8.79 2.54
N ALA A 6 23.39 -8.89 2.84
CA ALA A 6 23.04 -9.70 2.94
C ALA A 6 22.85 -10.12 3.17
N LYS A 7 22.49 -10.24 3.19
CA LYS A 7 21.98 -10.81 3.23
C LYS A 7 21.80 -11.67 3.20
N ASP A 8 21.62 -11.81 3.42
CA ASP A 8 21.22 -12.63 3.37
C ASP A 8 21.14 -13.32 2.92
N ASP A 9 21.07 -13.45 3.05
CA ASP A 9 20.89 -14.19 2.39
C ASP A 9 19.99 -14.94 1.79
N LYS A 10 19.42 -14.60 1.83
CA LYS A 10 18.22 -15.08 1.34
C LYS A 10 17.95 -14.50 -0.01
N PRO A 11 17.86 -15.29 -0.99
CA PRO A 11 17.63 -14.70 -2.27
C PRO A 11 16.28 -14.03 -2.20
N ALA A 12 16.31 -12.77 -2.27
CA ALA A 12 15.11 -12.12 -2.62
C ALA A 12 14.72 -12.81 -3.90
N PRO A 13 13.61 -13.41 -3.96
CA PRO A 13 13.13 -13.87 -5.22
C PRO A 13 13.27 -12.70 -6.14
N ALA A 14 13.77 -12.93 -7.30
CA ALA A 14 13.80 -11.90 -8.30
C ALA A 14 12.50 -11.15 -8.26
N ALA A 15 11.56 -11.72 -7.60
CA ALA A 15 10.24 -11.17 -7.54
C ALA A 15 9.87 -10.70 -6.16
N SER A 16 10.83 -10.22 -5.38
CA SER A 16 10.47 -9.57 -4.14
C SER A 16 9.56 -8.42 -4.47
N LYS A 17 8.29 -8.57 -4.18
CA LYS A 17 7.32 -7.54 -4.52
C LYS A 17 7.49 -6.32 -3.62
N ARG A 18 7.23 -5.17 -4.19
CA ARG A 18 7.44 -3.88 -3.54
C ARG A 18 6.09 -3.30 -3.16
N ILE A 19 5.93 -2.96 -1.90
CA ILE A 19 4.67 -2.44 -1.37
C ILE A 19 4.92 -1.08 -0.73
N LEU A 20 4.09 -0.11 -1.11
CA LEU A 20 4.14 1.22 -0.53
C LEU A 20 2.97 1.36 0.45
N LEU A 21 3.28 1.71 1.69
CA LEU A 21 2.27 1.98 2.72
C LEU A 21 2.11 3.48 2.85
N VAL A 22 0.89 3.98 2.69
CA VAL A 22 0.60 5.41 2.79
C VAL A 22 -0.45 5.60 3.86
N ASP A 23 -0.02 6.08 5.03
CA ASP A 23 -0.89 6.26 6.19
C ASP A 23 -0.18 7.20 7.15
N ASP A 24 -0.94 8.06 7.83
CA ASP A 24 -0.33 8.97 8.79
C ASP A 24 -0.29 8.41 10.21
N ASP A 25 -0.84 7.22 10.42
CA ASP A 25 -0.86 6.56 11.72
C ASP A 25 0.37 5.67 11.87
N ALA A 26 1.32 6.11 12.72
CA ALA A 26 2.58 5.40 12.89
C ALA A 26 2.41 3.98 13.42
N GLU A 27 1.42 3.78 14.29
CA GLU A 27 1.21 2.45 14.86
C GLU A 27 0.75 1.45 13.81
N ILE A 28 -0.17 1.86 12.95
CA ILE A 28 -0.66 0.93 11.95
C ILE A 28 0.40 0.69 10.88
N ILE A 29 1.19 1.70 10.57
CA ILE A 29 2.32 1.56 9.65
C ILE A 29 3.30 0.51 10.18
N ASP A 30 3.66 0.62 11.47
CA ASP A 30 4.61 -0.33 12.05
C ASP A 30 4.07 -1.74 12.03
N ALA A 31 2.78 -1.91 12.36
CA ALA A 31 2.16 -3.24 12.37
C ALA A 31 2.11 -3.83 10.98
N MET A 32 1.71 -3.03 10.00
CA MET A 32 1.63 -3.51 8.62
C MET A 32 3.02 -3.86 8.08
N ARG A 33 3.99 -2.98 8.35
CA ARG A 33 5.35 -3.23 7.87
C ARG A 33 5.91 -4.54 8.43
N TYR A 34 5.77 -4.72 9.75
CA TYR A 34 6.28 -5.94 10.39
C TYR A 34 5.65 -7.18 9.77
N ALA A 35 4.33 -7.16 9.63
CA ALA A 35 3.60 -8.32 9.12
C ALA A 35 4.00 -8.63 7.68
N LEU A 36 4.11 -7.61 6.85
CA LEU A 36 4.39 -7.81 5.43
C LEU A 36 5.86 -8.14 5.18
N GLU A 37 6.77 -7.51 5.92
CA GLU A 37 8.19 -7.86 5.78
C GLU A 37 8.44 -9.29 6.18
N SER A 38 7.70 -9.80 7.16
CA SER A 38 7.87 -11.20 7.59
C SER A 38 7.45 -12.17 6.49
N LYS A 39 6.71 -11.71 5.49
CA LYS A 39 6.31 -12.54 4.35
C LYS A 39 7.21 -12.33 3.13
N GLY A 40 8.27 -11.54 3.28
CA GLY A 40 9.24 -11.36 2.21
C GLY A 40 9.02 -10.17 1.31
N PHE A 41 8.04 -9.32 1.62
CA PHE A 41 7.79 -8.12 0.81
C PHE A 41 8.77 -7.01 1.17
N GLN A 42 9.10 -6.20 0.18
CA GLN A 42 9.92 -5.01 0.37
C GLN A 42 9.00 -3.83 0.60
N ILE A 43 9.18 -3.13 1.72
CA ILE A 43 8.21 -2.14 2.18
C ILE A 43 8.78 -0.73 2.11
N PHE A 44 7.99 0.19 1.56
CA PHE A 44 8.26 1.61 1.53
C PHE A 44 7.15 2.32 2.27
N ILE A 45 7.45 3.45 2.90
CA ILE A 45 6.50 4.14 3.78
C ILE A 45 6.39 5.61 3.39
N ALA A 46 5.16 6.09 3.32
CA ALA A 46 4.85 7.50 3.19
C ALA A 46 3.82 7.86 4.25
N ARG A 47 3.94 9.06 4.80
CA ARG A 47 3.11 9.48 5.93
C ARG A 47 2.01 10.46 5.53
N ASP A 48 1.97 10.86 4.29
CA ASP A 48 0.87 11.68 3.78
C ASP A 48 0.75 11.46 2.28
N GLY A 49 -0.31 12.04 1.71
CA GLY A 49 -0.61 11.80 0.31
C GLY A 49 0.44 12.34 -0.65
N ASN A 50 1.05 13.47 -0.33
CA ASN A 50 2.08 14.03 -1.20
C ASN A 50 3.31 13.16 -1.21
N GLN A 51 3.75 12.68 -0.04
CA GLN A 51 4.84 11.73 0.05
C GLN A 51 4.50 10.45 -0.69
N GLY A 52 3.24 10.02 -0.58
CA GLY A 52 2.79 8.81 -1.25
C GLY A 52 2.96 8.87 -2.74
N LEU A 53 2.55 9.98 -3.34
CA LEU A 53 2.70 10.16 -4.78
C LEU A 53 4.16 10.21 -5.19
N ALA A 54 4.99 10.92 -4.45
CA ALA A 54 6.42 11.00 -4.75
C ALA A 54 7.09 9.64 -4.64
N MET A 55 6.75 8.89 -3.60
CA MET A 55 7.31 7.56 -3.40
C MET A 55 6.84 6.58 -4.47
N ALA A 56 5.58 6.68 -4.88
CA ALA A 56 5.06 5.80 -5.93
C ALA A 56 5.82 6.02 -7.22
N GLU A 57 6.12 7.27 -7.53
CA GLU A 57 6.87 7.59 -8.74
C GLU A 57 8.30 7.10 -8.66
N ARG A 58 8.95 7.31 -7.50
CA ARG A 58 10.36 6.98 -7.35
C ARG A 58 10.60 5.49 -7.21
N GLU A 59 9.75 4.80 -6.43
CA GLU A 59 10.01 3.40 -6.08
C GLU A 59 9.24 2.40 -6.95
N ASP A 60 8.27 2.87 -7.70
CA ASP A 60 7.50 2.04 -8.64
C ASP A 60 6.99 0.75 -7.97
N PRO A 61 6.15 0.88 -6.93
CA PRO A 61 5.70 -0.29 -6.20
C PRO A 61 4.75 -1.16 -7.01
N ASP A 62 4.65 -2.43 -6.61
CA ASP A 62 3.70 -3.36 -7.21
C ASP A 62 2.31 -3.20 -6.62
N LEU A 63 2.24 -2.70 -5.38
CA LEU A 63 0.98 -2.51 -4.69
C LEU A 63 1.11 -1.35 -3.71
N VAL A 64 0.04 -0.57 -3.59
CA VAL A 64 -0.04 0.54 -2.65
C VAL A 64 -1.17 0.27 -1.67
N ILE A 65 -0.87 0.35 -0.38
CA ILE A 65 -1.90 0.31 0.66
C ILE A 65 -2.10 1.75 1.10
N LEU A 66 -3.29 2.26 0.92
CA LEU A 66 -3.55 3.70 0.91
C LEU A 66 -4.67 4.05 1.87
N ASP A 67 -4.34 4.82 2.90
CA ASP A 67 -5.35 5.33 3.82
C ASP A 67 -6.18 6.40 3.13
N MET A 68 -7.49 6.29 3.26
CA MET A 68 -8.41 7.22 2.65
C MET A 68 -8.39 8.60 3.31
N MET A 69 -8.21 8.62 4.62
CA MET A 69 -8.33 9.87 5.40
C MET A 69 -6.96 10.30 5.90
N MET A 70 -6.34 11.22 5.18
CA MET A 70 -5.03 11.75 5.56
C MET A 70 -5.00 13.26 5.43
N PRO A 71 -4.13 13.94 6.20
CA PRO A 71 -3.93 15.37 6.00
C PRO A 71 -3.26 15.64 4.67
N ARG A 72 -3.39 16.87 4.20
CA ARG A 72 -2.78 17.43 3.00
C ARG A 72 -3.40 16.91 1.72
N ARG A 73 -3.44 15.59 1.52
CA ARG A 73 -4.05 15.06 0.33
C ARG A 73 -4.75 13.75 0.69
N SER A 74 -6.04 13.69 0.44
CA SER A 74 -6.83 12.51 0.77
C SER A 74 -6.39 11.32 -0.08
N GLY A 75 -6.67 10.12 0.43
CA GLY A 75 -6.37 8.92 -0.33
C GLY A 75 -7.09 8.86 -1.66
N PHE A 76 -8.29 9.42 -1.74
CA PHE A 76 -9.01 9.45 -3.02
C PHE A 76 -8.24 10.23 -4.08
N LEU A 77 -7.66 11.37 -3.70
CA LEU A 77 -6.90 12.17 -4.65
C LEU A 77 -5.63 11.45 -5.08
N VAL A 78 -4.99 10.75 -4.14
CA VAL A 78 -3.81 9.96 -4.46
C VAL A 78 -4.18 8.85 -5.46
N LEU A 79 -5.26 8.13 -5.20
CA LEU A 79 -5.73 7.06 -6.07
C LEU A 79 -6.03 7.59 -7.47
N GLU A 80 -6.74 8.70 -7.53
CA GLU A 80 -7.09 9.29 -8.80
C GLU A 80 -5.84 9.63 -9.61
N LYS A 81 -4.85 10.23 -8.94
CA LYS A 81 -3.62 10.60 -9.60
C LYS A 81 -2.83 9.38 -10.07
N LEU A 82 -2.77 8.34 -9.24
CA LEU A 82 -2.10 7.11 -9.61
C LEU A 82 -2.72 6.49 -10.86
N ARG A 83 -4.05 6.49 -10.93
CA ARG A 83 -4.74 5.90 -12.08
C ARG A 83 -4.51 6.71 -13.34
N ARG A 84 -4.33 8.02 -13.21
CA ARG A 84 -4.20 8.91 -14.36
C ARG A 84 -2.77 8.96 -14.91
N THR A 85 -1.77 8.80 -14.06
CA THR A 85 -0.39 9.06 -14.46
C THR A 85 0.44 7.81 -14.74
N ARG A 86 -0.06 6.63 -14.41
CA ARG A 86 0.72 5.41 -14.62
C ARG A 86 0.18 4.65 -15.82
N PRO A 87 1.07 4.29 -16.75
CA PRO A 87 0.64 3.54 -17.93
C PRO A 87 0.16 2.13 -17.62
N VAL A 88 0.74 1.52 -16.55
CA VAL A 88 0.31 0.21 -16.11
C VAL A 88 -0.28 0.40 -14.72
N PRO A 89 -1.54 0.00 -14.51
CA PRO A 89 -2.18 0.23 -13.21
C PRO A 89 -1.46 -0.51 -12.09
N VAL A 90 -1.16 0.21 -11.02
CA VAL A 90 -0.64 -0.40 -9.81
C VAL A 90 -1.82 -0.93 -9.00
N ARG A 91 -1.61 -2.05 -8.30
CA ARG A 91 -2.65 -2.56 -7.40
C ARG A 91 -2.79 -1.61 -6.22
N VAL A 92 -4.02 -1.32 -5.82
CA VAL A 92 -4.29 -0.43 -4.69
C VAL A 92 -5.28 -1.08 -3.75
N VAL A 93 -4.90 -1.15 -2.48
CA VAL A 93 -5.80 -1.54 -1.39
C VAL A 93 -6.08 -0.27 -0.58
N MET A 94 -7.34 0.12 -0.52
CA MET A 94 -7.74 1.31 0.22
C MET A 94 -8.10 0.90 1.63
N ILE A 95 -7.63 1.64 2.63
CA ILE A 95 -8.01 1.38 4.02
C ILE A 95 -8.63 2.63 4.62
N THR A 96 -9.57 2.45 5.54
CA THR A 96 -10.28 3.57 6.12
C THR A 96 -10.95 3.18 7.43
N ALA A 97 -11.07 4.16 8.33
CA ALA A 97 -11.88 4.02 9.53
C ALA A 97 -13.36 4.33 9.25
N ASN A 98 -13.66 4.89 8.08
CA ASN A 98 -15.01 5.32 7.75
C ASN A 98 -15.84 4.15 7.25
N GLU A 99 -17.08 4.05 7.76
CA GLU A 99 -17.98 2.95 7.42
C GLU A 99 -18.93 3.29 6.29
N GLY A 100 -18.87 4.51 5.77
CA GLY A 100 -19.86 4.95 4.79
C GLY A 100 -19.78 4.18 3.49
N SER A 101 -20.90 3.59 3.08
CA SER A 101 -20.99 2.87 1.81
C SER A 101 -20.69 3.77 0.63
N ARG A 102 -20.96 5.05 0.78
CA ARG A 102 -20.68 6.03 -0.27
C ARG A 102 -19.19 6.11 -0.58
N HIS A 103 -18.35 6.08 0.46
CA HIS A 103 -16.90 6.12 0.27
C HIS A 103 -16.39 4.86 -0.42
N LYS A 104 -16.95 3.72 -0.04
CA LYS A 104 -16.56 2.46 -0.66
C LYS A 104 -16.95 2.45 -2.14
N ALA A 105 -18.16 2.91 -2.45
CA ALA A 105 -18.61 2.96 -3.84
C ALA A 105 -17.72 3.88 -4.68
N TYR A 106 -17.33 5.00 -4.12
CA TYR A 106 -16.46 5.94 -4.83
C TYR A 106 -15.08 5.35 -5.08
N ALA A 107 -14.52 4.66 -4.09
CA ALA A 107 -13.23 4.00 -4.24
C ALA A 107 -13.29 2.94 -5.33
N GLU A 108 -14.37 2.16 -5.36
CA GLU A 108 -14.55 1.14 -6.38
C GLU A 108 -14.67 1.76 -7.75
N MET A 109 -15.35 2.89 -7.85
CA MET A 109 -15.47 3.60 -9.10
C MET A 109 -14.13 4.09 -9.62
N LEU A 110 -13.21 4.45 -8.72
CA LEU A 110 -11.88 4.88 -9.10
C LEU A 110 -10.93 3.70 -9.36
N GLY A 111 -11.43 2.47 -9.25
CA GLY A 111 -10.64 1.31 -9.63
C GLY A 111 -9.74 0.75 -8.55
N VAL A 112 -10.16 0.86 -7.29
CA VAL A 112 -9.42 0.23 -6.20
C VAL A 112 -9.55 -1.29 -6.32
N ASP A 113 -8.49 -2.01 -5.99
CA ASP A 113 -8.50 -3.47 -6.11
C ASP A 113 -9.13 -4.16 -4.90
N ASP A 114 -9.02 -3.54 -3.74
CA ASP A 114 -9.73 -4.03 -2.55
C ASP A 114 -9.85 -2.87 -1.55
N TYR A 115 -10.65 -3.10 -0.53
CA TYR A 115 -11.04 -2.05 0.40
C TYR A 115 -11.17 -2.69 1.77
N LEU A 116 -10.37 -2.24 2.74
CA LEU A 116 -10.39 -2.76 4.09
C LEU A 116 -10.79 -1.67 5.08
N ARG A 117 -11.61 -2.02 6.05
CA ARG A 117 -12.05 -1.08 7.07
C ARG A 117 -11.27 -1.30 8.35
N LYS A 118 -10.77 -0.22 8.93
CA LYS A 118 -10.12 -0.26 10.24
C LYS A 118 -11.16 -0.46 11.34
N PRO A 119 -10.86 -1.22 12.36
CA PRO A 119 -9.68 -2.06 12.51
C PRO A 119 -9.84 -3.35 11.69
N PHE A 120 -8.74 -3.84 11.16
CA PHE A 120 -8.74 -5.10 10.44
C PHE A 120 -7.65 -6.01 11.01
N ALA A 121 -7.86 -7.32 10.85
CA ALA A 121 -6.85 -8.28 11.28
C ALA A 121 -5.68 -8.25 10.30
N MET A 122 -4.46 -8.36 10.81
CA MET A 122 -3.28 -8.40 9.95
C MET A 122 -3.33 -9.60 9.02
N ASP A 123 -3.91 -10.72 9.47
CA ASP A 123 -4.07 -11.89 8.60
C ASP A 123 -4.91 -11.55 7.37
N LYS A 124 -5.94 -10.74 7.56
CA LYS A 124 -6.78 -10.32 6.43
C LYS A 124 -6.00 -9.46 5.45
N LEU A 125 -5.18 -8.55 5.96
CA LEU A 125 -4.35 -7.71 5.12
C LEU A 125 -3.37 -8.57 4.32
N ILE A 126 -2.70 -9.49 4.99
CA ILE A 126 -1.72 -10.38 4.33
C ILE A 126 -2.41 -11.18 3.24
N GLU A 127 -3.56 -11.77 3.55
CA GLU A 127 -4.31 -12.56 2.58
C GLU A 127 -4.66 -11.73 1.35
N THR A 128 -5.13 -10.51 1.57
CA THR A 128 -5.50 -9.61 0.50
C THR A 128 -4.30 -9.29 -0.39
N VAL A 129 -3.18 -8.95 0.24
CA VAL A 129 -1.97 -8.60 -0.49
C VAL A 129 -1.46 -9.78 -1.30
N GLN A 130 -1.41 -10.97 -0.68
CA GLN A 130 -0.90 -12.15 -1.36
C GLN A 130 -1.79 -12.52 -2.55
N ARG A 131 -3.09 -12.36 -2.40
CA ARG A 131 -4.02 -12.65 -3.50
C ARG A 131 -3.81 -11.69 -4.66
N LEU A 132 -3.62 -10.42 -4.36
CA LEU A 132 -3.48 -9.40 -5.42
C LEU A 132 -2.13 -9.47 -6.12
N LEU A 133 -1.11 -10.00 -5.45
CA LEU A 133 0.24 -10.08 -6.02
C LEU A 133 0.62 -11.50 -6.44
N ALA A 134 -0.33 -12.41 -6.40
CA ALA A 134 -0.05 -13.80 -6.77
C ALA A 134 0.24 -13.93 -8.27
#